data_fe4a1eb48384e0567505b2017a481185
#
_entry.id   fe4a1eb48384e0567505b2017a481185
#
_cell.length_a   1.000
_cell.length_b   1.000
_cell.length_c   1.000
_cell.angle_alpha   90.00
_cell.angle_beta   90.00
_cell.angle_gamma   90.00
#
_symmetry.space_group_name_H-M   'P 1'
#
loop_
_entity.id
_entity.type
_entity.pdbx_description
1 polymer ?
#
loop_
_entity_poly.entity_id
_entity_poly.type
_entity_poly.pdbx_seq_one_letter_code
_entity_poly.pdbx_strand_id
1 'polypeptide(L)'
;MRQVLLKRASIHGGHFGPNFGMVEATIALHYVLESPKDKIVYDVSHQTYPHMMLTGRKDAFLYEEHYDDVTGYSSPQESEHDHFTVGHTSTSVSLACGLAKGRDLNGGRGSV
;
A
#
# COMPACT_ATOMS: atom_id res chain seq x y z
N MET A 1 14.26 2.77 5.37
CA MET A 1 13.34 2.36 4.28
C MET A 1 13.99 2.48 2.90
N ARG A 2 14.50 3.63 2.46
CA ARG A 2 15.10 3.80 1.11
C ARG A 2 16.24 2.83 0.81
N GLN A 3 17.17 2.61 1.76
CA GLN A 3 18.27 1.66 1.57
C GLN A 3 17.79 0.22 1.37
N VAL A 4 16.75 -0.17 2.08
CA VAL A 4 16.12 -1.49 1.96
C VAL A 4 15.47 -1.65 0.59
N LEU A 5 14.73 -0.64 0.13
CA LEU A 5 14.12 -0.63 -1.20
C LEU A 5 15.17 -0.69 -2.31
N LEU A 6 16.27 0.05 -2.17
CA LEU A 6 17.37 0.05 -3.13
C LEU A 6 18.02 -1.34 -3.20
N LYS A 7 18.33 -1.94 -2.06
CA LYS A 7 18.90 -3.30 -2.00
C LYS A 7 17.98 -4.31 -2.67
N ARG A 8 16.70 -4.34 -2.29
CA ARG A 8 15.72 -5.27 -2.87
C ARG A 8 15.59 -5.07 -4.38
N ALA A 9 15.49 -3.83 -4.85
CA ALA A 9 15.38 -3.54 -6.29
C ALA A 9 16.60 -4.00 -7.08
N SER A 10 17.80 -3.91 -6.51
CA SER A 10 19.04 -4.35 -7.16
C SER A 10 19.16 -5.87 -7.29
N ILE A 11 18.53 -6.63 -6.40
CA ILE A 11 18.59 -8.10 -6.35
C ILE A 11 17.39 -8.71 -7.08
N HIS A 12 16.18 -8.24 -6.76
CA HIS A 12 14.92 -8.85 -7.17
C HIS A 12 14.19 -8.06 -8.27
N GLY A 13 14.51 -6.79 -8.43
CA GLY A 13 13.76 -5.89 -9.31
C GLY A 13 12.47 -5.36 -8.67
N GLY A 14 11.54 -4.94 -9.50
CA GLY A 14 10.27 -4.35 -9.09
C GLY A 14 10.16 -2.86 -9.44
N HIS A 15 9.17 -2.19 -8.84
CA HIS A 15 8.88 -0.80 -9.11
C HIS A 15 9.77 0.14 -8.26
N PHE A 16 10.79 0.72 -8.89
CA PHE A 16 11.77 1.55 -8.19
C PHE A 16 11.29 3.00 -8.01
N GLY A 17 11.09 3.72 -9.10
CA GLY A 17 10.76 5.15 -9.09
C GLY A 17 9.51 5.48 -8.28
N PRO A 18 8.37 4.82 -8.54
CA PRO A 18 7.13 5.07 -7.81
C PRO A 18 7.27 4.90 -6.30
N ASN A 19 7.99 3.88 -5.85
CA ASN A 19 8.18 3.60 -4.42
C ASN A 19 9.11 4.60 -3.75
N PHE A 20 10.21 4.99 -4.42
CA PHE A 20 11.10 6.02 -3.90
C PHE A 20 10.41 7.38 -3.76
N GLY A 21 9.53 7.73 -4.70
CA GLY A 21 8.77 8.97 -4.66
C GLY A 21 7.70 9.02 -3.57
N MET A 22 7.29 7.87 -3.05
CA MET A 22 6.18 7.76 -2.08
C MET A 22 6.61 7.47 -0.64
N VAL A 23 7.90 7.38 -0.34
CA VAL A 23 8.38 7.01 1.01
C VAL A 23 7.86 7.99 2.06
N GLU A 24 8.17 9.27 1.91
CA GLU A 24 7.79 10.28 2.91
C GLU A 24 6.29 10.51 2.96
N ALA A 25 5.62 10.53 1.82
CA ALA A 25 4.16 10.68 1.75
C ALA A 25 3.45 9.52 2.45
N THR A 26 3.91 8.29 2.23
CA THR A 26 3.34 7.10 2.88
C THR A 26 3.56 7.12 4.39
N ILE A 27 4.75 7.49 4.86
CA ILE A 27 5.04 7.63 6.29
C ILE A 27 4.13 8.70 6.91
N ALA A 28 3.96 9.85 6.26
CA ALA A 28 3.10 10.92 6.73
C ALA A 28 1.63 10.49 6.81
N LEU A 29 1.13 9.78 5.79
CA LEU A 29 -0.23 9.23 5.81
C LEU A 29 -0.44 8.29 7.00
N HIS A 30 0.47 7.34 7.22
CA HIS A 30 0.38 6.40 8.34
C HIS A 30 0.62 7.05 9.71
N TYR A 31 1.28 8.21 9.75
CA TYR A 31 1.42 8.98 10.97
C TYR A 31 0.11 9.67 11.38
N VAL A 32 -0.68 10.13 10.41
CA VAL A 32 -1.91 10.91 10.62
C VAL A 32 -3.15 10.03 10.64
N LEU A 33 -3.19 9.01 9.78
CA LEU A 33 -4.36 8.13 9.58
C LEU A 33 -4.21 6.83 10.36
N GLU A 34 -5.31 6.35 10.90
CA GLU A 34 -5.39 5.10 11.65
C GLU A 34 -5.86 3.94 10.72
N SER A 35 -4.94 3.44 9.88
CA SER A 35 -5.24 2.30 9.01
C SER A 35 -5.35 1.00 9.83
N PRO A 36 -6.31 0.09 9.53
CA PRO A 36 -7.23 0.07 8.41
C PRO A 36 -8.58 0.77 8.65
N LYS A 37 -8.77 1.41 9.81
CA LYS A 37 -10.00 2.15 10.13
C LYS A 37 -10.18 3.32 9.15
N ASP A 38 -9.16 4.14 9.00
CA ASP A 38 -9.02 5.05 7.87
C ASP A 38 -8.50 4.28 6.66
N LYS A 39 -9.16 4.42 5.52
CA LYS A 39 -8.87 3.60 4.34
C LYS A 39 -8.02 4.37 3.33
N ILE A 40 -6.90 3.77 2.96
CA ILE A 40 -6.00 4.32 1.95
C ILE A 40 -6.13 3.47 0.69
N VAL A 41 -6.48 4.09 -0.43
CA VAL A 41 -6.57 3.44 -1.74
C VAL A 41 -5.51 4.02 -2.65
N TYR A 42 -4.73 3.15 -3.26
CA TYR A 42 -3.65 3.53 -4.18
C TYR A 42 -4.08 3.30 -5.63
N ASP A 43 -3.84 4.27 -6.49
CA ASP A 43 -4.03 4.07 -7.94
C ASP A 43 -2.91 3.17 -8.47
N VAL A 44 -3.21 2.24 -9.35
CA VAL A 44 -2.30 1.18 -9.81
C VAL A 44 -1.76 0.31 -8.68
N SER A 45 -1.44 0.90 -7.54
CA SER A 45 -0.83 0.34 -6.32
C SER A 45 0.63 -0.16 -6.45
N HIS A 46 1.33 0.18 -7.53
CA HIS A 46 2.75 -0.16 -7.72
C HIS A 46 3.71 0.66 -6.85
N GLN A 47 3.21 1.67 -6.14
CA GLN A 47 3.94 2.54 -5.20
C GLN A 47 3.72 2.14 -3.73
N THR A 48 3.26 0.93 -3.46
CA THR A 48 2.82 0.49 -2.11
C THR A 48 3.89 -0.19 -1.27
N TYR A 49 5.14 -0.29 -1.71
CA TYR A 49 6.18 -0.94 -0.92
C TYR A 49 6.39 -0.30 0.45
N PRO A 50 6.47 1.05 0.59
CA PRO A 50 6.52 1.68 1.90
C PRO A 50 5.30 1.35 2.78
N HIS A 51 4.11 1.32 2.19
CA HIS A 51 2.88 0.92 2.87
C HIS A 51 2.94 -0.53 3.36
N MET A 52 3.40 -1.46 2.51
CA MET A 52 3.59 -2.86 2.90
C MET A 52 4.56 -3.01 4.07
N MET A 53 5.68 -2.28 4.06
CA MET A 53 6.65 -2.30 5.15
C MET A 53 6.05 -1.81 6.48
N LEU A 54 5.16 -0.81 6.45
CA LEU A 54 4.50 -0.26 7.63
C LEU A 54 3.31 -1.10 8.11
N THR A 55 2.81 -2.00 7.27
CA THR A 55 1.60 -2.81 7.54
C THR A 55 1.89 -4.31 7.70
N GLY A 56 3.04 -4.63 8.27
CA GLY A 56 3.37 -6.00 8.71
C GLY A 56 4.13 -6.86 7.71
N ARG A 57 4.38 -6.36 6.48
CA ARG A 57 5.08 -7.12 5.41
C ARG A 57 6.54 -6.71 5.23
N LYS A 58 7.17 -6.13 6.25
CA LYS A 58 8.55 -5.63 6.17
C LYS A 58 9.58 -6.72 5.81
N ASP A 59 9.34 -7.96 6.25
CA ASP A 59 10.28 -9.06 6.03
C ASP A 59 10.42 -9.39 4.54
N ALA A 60 9.37 -9.18 3.74
CA ALA A 60 9.41 -9.29 2.29
C ALA A 60 10.32 -8.25 1.60
N PHE A 61 10.87 -7.32 2.34
CA PHE A 61 11.80 -6.30 1.85
C PHE A 61 13.18 -6.40 2.52
N LEU A 62 13.24 -6.93 3.74
CA LEU A 62 14.47 -7.05 4.53
C LEU A 62 15.26 -8.31 4.19
N TYR A 63 14.59 -9.42 3.91
CA TYR A 63 15.19 -10.74 3.75
C TYR A 63 14.92 -11.32 2.37
N GLU A 64 15.97 -11.78 1.69
CA GLU A 64 15.90 -12.28 0.31
C GLU A 64 14.97 -13.49 0.17
N GLU A 65 14.95 -14.38 1.18
CA GLU A 65 14.07 -15.56 1.22
C GLU A 65 12.57 -15.21 1.26
N HIS A 66 12.23 -13.96 1.60
CA HIS A 66 10.85 -13.45 1.70
C HIS A 66 10.44 -12.52 0.56
N TYR A 67 11.33 -12.26 -0.40
CA TYR A 67 11.05 -11.29 -1.47
C TYR A 67 9.82 -11.64 -2.31
N ASP A 68 9.49 -12.92 -2.44
CA ASP A 68 8.34 -13.40 -3.20
C ASP A 68 7.05 -13.53 -2.36
N ASP A 69 7.08 -13.17 -1.08
CA ASP A 69 5.90 -13.25 -0.20
C ASP A 69 4.86 -12.16 -0.49
N VAL A 70 5.19 -11.19 -1.32
CA VAL A 70 4.30 -10.09 -1.73
C VAL A 70 4.23 -10.00 -3.25
N THR A 71 3.05 -9.65 -3.75
CA THR A 71 2.83 -9.48 -5.20
C THR A 71 3.42 -8.20 -5.76
N GLY A 72 3.73 -7.24 -4.89
CA GLY A 72 4.18 -5.90 -5.29
C GLY A 72 3.05 -4.94 -5.62
N TYR A 73 1.80 -5.36 -5.40
CA TYR A 73 0.57 -4.58 -5.54
C TYR A 73 -0.30 -4.72 -4.30
N SER A 74 -1.27 -3.82 -4.16
CA SER A 74 -2.30 -3.93 -3.12
C SER A 74 -3.07 -5.25 -3.27
N SER A 75 -3.21 -5.99 -2.16
CA SER A 75 -3.90 -7.27 -2.14
C SER A 75 -4.54 -7.54 -0.78
N PRO A 76 -5.88 -7.61 -0.70
CA PRO A 76 -6.58 -7.97 0.54
C PRO A 76 -6.21 -9.35 1.09
N GLN A 77 -5.69 -10.24 0.27
CA GLN A 77 -5.20 -11.54 0.71
C GLN A 77 -3.89 -11.46 1.50
N GLU A 78 -3.14 -10.37 1.32
CA GLU A 78 -1.87 -10.16 2.02
C GLU A 78 -2.04 -9.38 3.32
N SER A 79 -3.00 -8.45 3.39
CA SER A 79 -3.16 -7.55 4.53
C SER A 79 -4.56 -6.95 4.63
N GLU A 80 -5.07 -6.82 5.86
CA GLU A 80 -6.31 -6.09 6.15
C GLU A 80 -6.24 -4.59 5.85
N HIS A 81 -5.04 -4.06 5.68
CA HIS A 81 -4.81 -2.66 5.30
C HIS A 81 -4.98 -2.41 3.79
N ASP A 82 -5.07 -3.47 2.99
CA ASP A 82 -5.28 -3.42 1.56
C ASP A 82 -6.76 -3.70 1.26
N HIS A 83 -7.44 -2.78 0.62
CA HIS A 83 -8.90 -2.86 0.43
C HIS A 83 -9.30 -3.46 -0.91
N PHE A 84 -8.43 -3.38 -1.91
CA PHE A 84 -8.66 -3.88 -3.26
C PHE A 84 -7.40 -4.51 -3.85
N THR A 85 -7.59 -5.48 -4.75
CA THR A 85 -6.54 -5.92 -5.66
C THR A 85 -6.52 -4.96 -6.84
N VAL A 86 -5.48 -4.14 -6.96
CA VAL A 86 -5.36 -3.09 -7.97
C VAL A 86 -4.07 -3.26 -8.75
N GLY A 87 -4.12 -3.05 -10.04
CA GLY A 87 -2.98 -3.01 -10.96
C GLY A 87 -3.26 -2.11 -12.16
N HIS A 88 -4.49 -1.59 -12.27
CA HIS A 88 -4.93 -0.70 -13.33
C HIS A 88 -4.91 0.76 -12.90
N THR A 89 -4.54 1.64 -13.82
CA THR A 89 -4.62 3.11 -13.66
C THR A 89 -6.08 3.58 -13.65
N SER A 90 -6.31 4.75 -13.03
CA SER A 90 -7.59 5.47 -13.05
C SER A 90 -8.76 4.76 -12.37
N THR A 91 -8.51 3.82 -11.49
CA THR A 91 -9.56 3.08 -10.76
C THR A 91 -9.71 3.53 -9.31
N SER A 92 -8.69 4.13 -8.72
CA SER A 92 -8.63 4.45 -7.28
C SER A 92 -9.73 5.41 -6.83
N VAL A 93 -10.04 6.43 -7.63
CA VAL A 93 -11.05 7.44 -7.26
C VAL A 93 -12.43 6.81 -7.15
N SER A 94 -12.85 6.00 -8.13
CA SER A 94 -14.15 5.31 -8.09
C SER A 94 -14.24 4.30 -6.95
N LEU A 95 -13.15 3.57 -6.67
CA LEU A 95 -13.07 2.63 -5.56
C LEU A 95 -13.15 3.36 -4.21
N ALA A 96 -12.43 4.46 -4.05
CA ALA A 96 -12.46 5.29 -2.84
C ALA A 96 -13.84 5.92 -2.63
N CYS A 97 -14.48 6.42 -3.70
CA CYS A 97 -15.86 6.92 -3.65
C CYS A 97 -16.84 5.86 -3.19
N GLY A 98 -16.70 4.62 -3.70
CA GLY A 98 -17.51 3.49 -3.26
C GLY A 98 -17.35 3.17 -1.78
N LEU A 99 -16.12 3.14 -1.29
CA LEU A 99 -15.82 2.95 0.15
C LEU A 99 -16.43 4.08 1.00
N ALA A 100 -16.26 5.33 0.60
CA ALA A 100 -16.79 6.48 1.32
C ALA A 100 -18.32 6.44 1.37
N LYS A 101 -18.97 6.14 0.25
CA LYS A 101 -20.43 5.99 0.17
C LYS A 101 -20.94 4.83 1.03
N GLY A 102 -20.25 3.69 0.99
CA GLY A 102 -20.60 2.54 1.84
C GLY A 102 -20.47 2.85 3.33
N ARG A 103 -19.39 3.54 3.72
CA ARG A 103 -19.20 4.06 5.08
C ARG A 103 -20.38 4.92 5.52
N ASP A 104 -20.75 5.91 4.71
CA ASP A 104 -21.81 6.87 5.04
C ASP A 104 -23.18 6.15 5.20
N LEU A 105 -23.50 5.22 4.30
CA LEU A 105 -24.75 4.45 4.34
C LEU A 105 -24.84 3.54 5.56
N ASN A 106 -23.72 3.05 6.06
CA ASN A 106 -23.66 2.19 7.25
C ASN A 106 -23.46 2.98 8.56
N GLY A 107 -23.49 4.31 8.52
CA GLY A 107 -23.25 5.15 9.69
C GLY A 107 -21.83 5.02 10.25
N GLY A 108 -20.89 4.56 9.42
CA GLY A 108 -19.49 4.37 9.78
C GLY A 108 -18.73 5.68 9.92
N ARG A 109 -17.55 5.59 10.51
CA ARG A 109 -16.61 6.71 10.69
C ARG A 109 -15.23 6.31 10.16
N GLY A 110 -14.41 7.30 9.90
CA GLY A 110 -13.07 7.14 9.35
C GLY A 110 -12.93 7.84 8.01
N SER A 111 -11.71 8.17 7.66
CA SER A 111 -11.38 8.80 6.36
C SER A 111 -11.25 7.75 5.24
N VAL A 112 -11.42 8.21 4.01
CA VAL A 112 -11.07 7.45 2.82
C VAL A 112 -10.25 8.34 1.91
#